data_1076664bc3539c3cb1c2d52aba163ab9
#
_entry.id   1076664bc3539c3cb1c2d52aba163ab9
#
_cell.length_a   1.000
_cell.length_b   1.000
_cell.length_c   1.000
_cell.angle_alpha   90.00
_cell.angle_beta   90.00
_cell.angle_gamma   90.00
#
_symmetry.space_group_name_H-M   'P 1'
#
loop_
_entity.id
_entity.type
_entity.pdbx_description
1 polymer ?
#
loop_
_entity_poly.entity_id
_entity_poly.type
_entity_poly.pdbx_seq_one_letter_code
_entity_poly.pdbx_strand_id
1 'polypeptide(L)'
;RDGLIPALKAAILNRQRLTFDYYNSSGVCAPREVCPIRLWFKSSAWYLLAYCMQKRALRTFKLTRIKRLRAIPDEFPDEALACAQIEPTDIQPDTPPVRFTLRIDASMAFRVYDDFEEEQLTRTESGDFLVQAAFMPGEWLISFILSYGAHAKVVEPKALADAVRRELEKISALYKT
;
A
#
# COMPACT_ATOMS: atom_id res chain seq x y z
N ARG A 1 16.67 5.36 10.05
CA ARG A 1 16.27 4.69 8.78
C ARG A 1 17.44 4.00 8.08
N ASP A 2 18.67 4.46 8.31
CA ASP A 2 19.87 4.02 7.55
C ASP A 2 20.30 2.58 7.80
N GLY A 3 19.86 1.95 8.89
CA GLY A 3 20.20 0.56 9.22
C GLY A 3 19.18 -0.50 8.80
N LEU A 4 17.94 -0.12 8.42
CA LEU A 4 16.87 -1.09 8.18
C LEU A 4 17.08 -1.91 6.91
N ILE A 5 17.38 -1.26 5.79
CA ILE A 5 17.60 -1.93 4.50
C ILE A 5 18.84 -2.85 4.55
N PRO A 6 20.01 -2.42 5.05
CA PRO A 6 21.15 -3.30 5.24
C PRO A 6 20.84 -4.53 6.13
N ALA A 7 20.14 -4.34 7.25
CA ALA A 7 19.75 -5.44 8.12
C ALA A 7 18.82 -6.45 7.43
N LEU A 8 17.84 -5.96 6.68
CA LEU A 8 16.94 -6.83 5.89
C LEU A 8 17.69 -7.57 4.78
N LYS A 9 18.62 -6.92 4.07
CA LYS A 9 19.45 -7.56 3.05
C LYS A 9 20.31 -8.68 3.67
N ALA A 10 20.94 -8.43 4.80
CA ALA A 10 21.73 -9.43 5.51
C ALA A 10 20.87 -10.63 5.94
N ALA A 11 19.69 -10.38 6.47
CA ALA A 11 18.76 -11.45 6.87
C ALA A 11 18.26 -12.28 5.67
N ILE A 12 18.00 -11.67 4.52
CA ILE A 12 17.63 -12.38 3.28
C ILE A 12 18.79 -13.27 2.83
N LEU A 13 20.00 -12.75 2.76
CA LEU A 13 21.19 -13.49 2.31
C LEU A 13 21.51 -14.67 3.24
N ASN A 14 21.37 -14.47 4.54
CA ASN A 14 21.67 -15.48 5.56
C ASN A 14 20.47 -16.40 5.87
N ARG A 15 19.34 -16.25 5.19
CA ARG A 15 18.07 -16.96 5.47
C ARG A 15 17.71 -16.92 6.95
N GLN A 16 17.85 -15.74 7.55
CA GLN A 16 17.62 -15.52 8.96
C GLN A 16 16.20 -15.01 9.20
N ARG A 17 15.45 -15.65 10.10
CA ARG A 17 14.13 -15.18 10.49
C ARG A 17 14.21 -13.84 11.20
N LEU A 18 13.16 -13.08 11.06
CA LEU A 18 13.01 -11.76 11.65
C LEU A 18 11.73 -11.66 12.46
N THR A 19 11.79 -10.91 13.53
CA THR A 19 10.60 -10.44 14.23
C THR A 19 10.59 -8.92 14.25
N PHE A 20 9.40 -8.34 14.15
CA PHE A 20 9.19 -6.89 14.20
C PHE A 20 7.74 -6.56 14.55
N ASP A 21 7.51 -5.35 15.00
CA ASP A 21 6.17 -4.80 15.13
C ASP A 21 5.74 -4.14 13.82
N TYR A 22 4.54 -4.44 13.38
CA TYR A 22 4.00 -3.92 12.14
C TYR A 22 2.67 -3.21 12.34
N TYR A 23 2.62 -1.97 11.86
CA TYR A 23 1.38 -1.20 11.80
C TYR A 23 0.64 -1.51 10.49
N ASN A 24 -0.55 -2.09 10.60
CA ASN A 24 -1.40 -2.33 9.44
C ASN A 24 -2.06 -1.03 8.94
N SER A 25 -2.86 -1.12 7.87
CA SER A 25 -3.59 0.03 7.32
C SER A 25 -4.65 0.62 8.26
N SER A 26 -5.13 -0.17 9.22
CA SER A 26 -6.10 0.27 10.24
C SER A 26 -5.42 0.83 11.50
N GLY A 27 -4.10 1.08 11.47
CA GLY A 27 -3.35 1.64 12.60
C GLY A 27 -3.07 0.65 13.73
N VAL A 28 -3.49 -0.62 13.60
CA VAL A 28 -3.24 -1.63 14.64
C VAL A 28 -1.81 -2.14 14.53
N CYS A 29 -1.09 -2.08 15.66
CA CYS A 29 0.25 -2.62 15.80
C CYS A 29 0.19 -4.07 16.29
N ALA A 30 0.90 -4.97 15.61
CA ALA A 30 1.01 -6.35 16.05
C ALA A 30 2.39 -6.92 15.71
N PRO A 31 2.93 -7.81 16.57
CA PRO A 31 4.18 -8.47 16.27
C PRO A 31 4.04 -9.40 15.07
N ARG A 32 5.10 -9.46 14.28
CA ARG A 32 5.22 -10.37 13.13
C ARG A 32 6.54 -11.12 13.21
N GLU A 33 6.46 -12.40 12.97
CA GLU A 33 7.59 -13.26 12.71
C GLU A 33 7.58 -13.67 11.24
N VAL A 34 8.69 -13.45 10.54
CA VAL A 34 8.74 -13.62 9.11
C VAL A 34 10.06 -14.22 8.64
N CYS A 35 10.01 -14.95 7.53
CA CYS A 35 11.15 -15.35 6.74
C CYS A 35 11.29 -14.35 5.57
N PRO A 36 12.26 -13.43 5.60
CA PRO A 36 12.41 -12.41 4.58
C PRO A 36 12.89 -13.02 3.27
N ILE A 37 12.24 -12.66 2.14
CA ILE A 37 12.54 -13.25 0.82
C ILE A 37 13.16 -12.22 -0.10
N ARG A 38 12.53 -11.06 -0.24
CA ARG A 38 12.95 -10.04 -1.21
C ARG A 38 12.57 -8.62 -0.77
N LEU A 39 13.40 -7.67 -1.18
CA LEU A 39 13.11 -6.25 -1.11
C LEU A 39 12.83 -5.72 -2.52
N TRP A 40 11.84 -4.84 -2.64
CA TRP A 40 11.63 -4.10 -3.89
C TRP A 40 11.11 -2.69 -3.62
N PHE A 41 11.30 -1.84 -4.62
CA PHE A 41 10.84 -0.45 -4.60
C PHE A 41 9.68 -0.28 -5.57
N LYS A 42 8.56 0.26 -5.11
CA LYS A 42 7.37 0.53 -5.92
C LYS A 42 6.63 1.74 -5.37
N SER A 43 6.11 2.60 -6.26
CA SER A 43 5.31 3.78 -5.87
C SER A 43 5.97 4.58 -4.74
N SER A 44 7.25 4.96 -4.94
CA SER A 44 8.06 5.75 -4.01
C SER A 44 8.22 5.15 -2.61
N ALA A 45 8.05 3.84 -2.46
CA ALA A 45 8.20 3.13 -1.20
C ALA A 45 8.94 1.80 -1.33
N TRP A 46 9.68 1.44 -0.28
CA TRP A 46 10.29 0.13 -0.14
C TRP A 46 9.35 -0.85 0.53
N TYR A 47 9.35 -2.06 0.03
CA TYR A 47 8.57 -3.19 0.54
C TYR A 47 9.44 -4.40 0.78
N LEU A 48 9.09 -5.19 1.79
CA LEU A 48 9.63 -6.50 2.08
C LEU A 48 8.58 -7.55 1.71
N LEU A 49 8.93 -8.47 0.81
CA LEU A 49 8.23 -9.73 0.64
C LEU A 49 8.78 -10.71 1.64
N ALA A 50 7.91 -11.33 2.43
CA ALA A 50 8.29 -12.33 3.42
C ALA A 50 7.18 -13.36 3.61
N TYR A 51 7.56 -14.58 3.97
CA TYR A 51 6.63 -15.58 4.48
C TYR A 51 6.31 -15.27 5.94
N CYS A 52 5.05 -15.00 6.23
CA CYS A 52 4.58 -14.66 7.57
C CYS A 52 4.20 -15.95 8.33
N MET A 53 4.89 -16.20 9.44
CA MET A 53 4.71 -17.41 10.24
C MET A 53 3.29 -17.51 10.81
N GLN A 54 2.74 -16.41 11.32
CA GLN A 54 1.38 -16.39 11.89
C GLN A 54 0.27 -16.61 10.85
N LYS A 55 0.50 -16.20 9.62
CA LYS A 55 -0.48 -16.32 8.52
C LYS A 55 -0.23 -17.51 7.61
N ARG A 56 0.94 -18.15 7.76
CA ARG A 56 1.40 -19.27 6.90
C ARG A 56 1.25 -18.95 5.41
N ALA A 57 1.60 -17.70 5.03
CA ALA A 57 1.46 -17.21 3.68
C ALA A 57 2.45 -16.07 3.39
N LEU A 58 2.71 -15.86 2.10
CA LEU A 58 3.45 -14.69 1.64
C LEU A 58 2.70 -13.40 1.96
N ARG A 59 3.43 -12.42 2.45
CA ARG A 59 2.91 -11.09 2.78
C ARG A 59 3.92 -10.02 2.39
N THR A 60 3.35 -8.89 2.04
CA THR A 60 4.10 -7.69 1.71
C THR A 60 4.05 -6.71 2.87
N PHE A 61 5.22 -6.23 3.29
CA PHE A 61 5.36 -5.30 4.40
C PHE A 61 6.02 -4.01 3.91
N LYS A 62 5.33 -2.88 4.07
CA LYS A 62 5.92 -1.56 3.78
C LYS A 62 6.97 -1.22 4.83
N LEU A 63 8.21 -0.92 4.43
CA LEU A 63 9.34 -0.77 5.37
C LEU A 63 9.10 0.33 6.41
N THR A 64 8.45 1.42 6.03
CA THR A 64 8.16 2.52 6.96
C THR A 64 7.27 2.14 8.14
N ARG A 65 6.52 1.03 8.02
CA ARG A 65 5.61 0.50 9.05
C ARG A 65 6.26 -0.56 9.93
N ILE A 66 7.50 -0.98 9.64
CA ILE A 66 8.28 -1.92 10.44
C ILE A 66 8.95 -1.17 11.59
N LYS A 67 8.77 -1.67 12.81
CA LYS A 67 9.40 -1.14 14.02
C LYS A 67 10.03 -2.26 14.84
N ARG A 68 11.06 -1.94 15.59
CA ARG A 68 11.73 -2.88 16.51
C ARG A 68 12.15 -4.19 15.83
N LEU A 69 12.76 -4.08 14.64
CA LEU A 69 13.29 -5.23 13.91
C LEU A 69 14.34 -5.95 14.75
N ARG A 70 14.21 -7.27 14.85
CA ARG A 70 15.18 -8.16 15.47
C ARG A 70 15.36 -9.41 14.63
N ALA A 71 16.58 -9.87 14.53
CA ALA A 71 16.87 -11.17 13.97
C ALA A 71 16.70 -12.24 15.06
N ILE A 72 16.17 -13.41 14.68
CA ILE A 72 16.06 -14.57 15.55
C ILE A 72 16.83 -15.72 14.93
N PRO A 73 17.45 -16.60 15.74
CA PRO A 73 18.37 -17.62 15.24
C PRO A 73 17.69 -18.83 14.59
N ASP A 74 16.39 -18.77 14.37
CA ASP A 74 15.64 -19.87 13.80
C ASP A 74 15.80 -19.97 12.28
N GLU A 75 15.85 -21.19 11.75
CA GLU A 75 15.93 -21.46 10.33
C GLU A 75 14.58 -21.27 9.62
N PHE A 76 14.64 -21.10 8.30
CA PHE A 76 13.44 -21.05 7.46
C PHE A 76 12.77 -22.42 7.41
N PRO A 77 11.45 -22.51 7.57
CA PRO A 77 10.71 -23.73 7.30
C PRO A 77 10.66 -24.00 5.78
N ASP A 78 10.43 -25.26 5.40
CA ASP A 78 10.39 -25.67 3.99
C ASP A 78 9.36 -24.89 3.17
N GLU A 79 8.23 -24.55 3.76
CA GLU A 79 7.19 -23.75 3.11
C GLU A 79 7.69 -22.34 2.74
N ALA A 80 8.52 -21.74 3.59
CA ALA A 80 9.12 -20.45 3.29
C ALA A 80 10.17 -20.53 2.20
N LEU A 81 10.95 -21.62 2.17
CA LEU A 81 11.94 -21.88 1.12
C LEU A 81 11.26 -22.11 -0.24
N ALA A 82 10.15 -22.84 -0.27
CA ALA A 82 9.36 -23.04 -1.49
C ALA A 82 8.82 -21.72 -2.06
N CYS A 83 8.52 -20.75 -1.20
CA CYS A 83 8.03 -19.43 -1.59
C CYS A 83 9.12 -18.48 -2.11
N ALA A 84 10.41 -18.81 -1.95
CA ALA A 84 11.51 -17.90 -2.28
C ALA A 84 11.63 -17.57 -3.79
N GLN A 85 11.02 -18.37 -4.65
CA GLN A 85 11.04 -18.19 -6.11
C GLN A 85 9.84 -17.40 -6.64
N ILE A 86 8.88 -17.03 -5.77
CA ILE A 86 7.67 -16.30 -6.17
C ILE A 86 8.02 -14.82 -6.38
N GLU A 87 7.65 -14.27 -7.52
CA GLU A 87 7.82 -12.86 -7.78
C GLU A 87 6.74 -12.03 -7.04
N PRO A 88 7.05 -10.82 -6.57
CA PRO A 88 6.07 -9.95 -5.91
C PRO A 88 4.83 -9.64 -6.75
N THR A 89 4.98 -9.66 -8.07
CA THR A 89 3.90 -9.46 -9.05
C THR A 89 2.92 -10.61 -9.09
N ASP A 90 3.34 -11.81 -8.72
CA ASP A 90 2.54 -13.03 -8.78
C ASP A 90 1.72 -13.25 -7.49
N ILE A 91 1.95 -12.40 -6.48
CA ILE A 91 1.20 -12.47 -5.23
C ILE A 91 -0.14 -11.78 -5.44
N GLN A 92 -1.19 -12.58 -5.50
CA GLN A 92 -2.53 -12.04 -5.52
C GLN A 92 -2.89 -11.45 -4.14
N PRO A 93 -3.43 -10.24 -4.10
CA PRO A 93 -3.91 -9.68 -2.85
C PRO A 93 -5.13 -10.47 -2.35
N ASP A 94 -5.25 -10.64 -1.04
CA ASP A 94 -6.40 -11.32 -0.41
C ASP A 94 -7.74 -10.66 -0.75
N THR A 95 -7.72 -9.39 -1.13
CA THR A 95 -8.90 -8.62 -1.50
C THR A 95 -8.65 -8.00 -2.87
N PRO A 96 -9.57 -8.11 -3.82
CA PRO A 96 -9.40 -7.53 -5.14
C PRO A 96 -9.28 -6.00 -5.07
N PRO A 97 -8.49 -5.38 -5.95
CA PRO A 97 -8.42 -3.94 -6.03
C PRO A 97 -9.76 -3.33 -6.44
N VAL A 98 -10.07 -2.18 -5.86
CA VAL A 98 -11.23 -1.38 -6.26
C VAL A 98 -10.87 -0.60 -7.51
N ARG A 99 -11.58 -0.86 -8.59
CA ARG A 99 -11.51 -0.03 -9.80
C ARG A 99 -12.36 1.21 -9.58
N PHE A 100 -11.84 2.35 -9.99
CA PHE A 100 -12.53 3.61 -9.84
C PHE A 100 -12.24 4.57 -10.99
N THR A 101 -13.13 5.52 -11.16
CA THR A 101 -12.98 6.67 -12.05
C THR A 101 -13.05 7.94 -11.24
N LEU A 102 -11.99 8.77 -11.32
CA LEU A 102 -11.96 10.11 -10.74
C LEU A 102 -12.01 11.14 -11.87
N ARG A 103 -12.74 12.22 -11.65
CA ARG A 103 -12.56 13.46 -12.39
C ARG A 103 -11.71 14.39 -11.54
N ILE A 104 -10.61 14.88 -12.11
CA ILE A 104 -9.65 15.76 -11.43
C ILE A 104 -9.49 17.02 -12.26
N ASP A 105 -9.56 18.15 -11.57
CA ASP A 105 -9.42 19.49 -12.14
C ASP A 105 -8.09 19.65 -12.90
N ALA A 106 -8.12 20.36 -14.03
CA ALA A 106 -6.96 20.60 -14.88
C ALA A 106 -5.80 21.29 -14.13
N SER A 107 -6.08 22.09 -13.10
CA SER A 107 -5.06 22.76 -12.26
C SER A 107 -4.18 21.79 -11.49
N MET A 108 -4.63 20.54 -11.31
CA MET A 108 -3.87 19.48 -10.60
C MET A 108 -2.99 18.64 -11.53
N ALA A 109 -2.72 19.09 -12.75
CA ALA A 109 -1.95 18.35 -13.75
C ALA A 109 -0.61 17.82 -13.21
N PHE A 110 0.14 18.66 -12.49
CA PHE A 110 1.43 18.30 -11.91
C PHE A 110 1.32 17.05 -11.03
N ARG A 111 0.27 16.95 -10.22
CA ARG A 111 0.06 15.85 -9.31
C ARG A 111 -0.55 14.62 -9.99
N VAL A 112 -1.41 14.84 -10.97
CA VAL A 112 -2.00 13.75 -11.76
C VAL A 112 -0.91 12.93 -12.45
N TYR A 113 0.09 13.59 -13.05
CA TYR A 113 1.22 12.92 -13.68
C TYR A 113 2.21 12.28 -12.68
N ASP A 114 2.24 12.76 -11.43
CA ASP A 114 3.04 12.14 -10.37
C ASP A 114 2.35 10.87 -9.79
N ASP A 115 1.03 10.85 -9.74
CA ASP A 115 0.24 9.83 -9.06
C ASP A 115 -0.28 8.71 -9.99
N PHE A 116 -0.38 8.97 -11.32
CA PHE A 116 -0.99 8.05 -12.29
C PHE A 116 -0.15 7.91 -13.57
N GLU A 117 -0.22 6.73 -14.17
CA GLU A 117 0.40 6.44 -15.45
C GLU A 117 -0.44 7.05 -16.60
N GLU A 118 0.21 7.36 -17.72
CA GLU A 118 -0.41 8.06 -18.85
C GLU A 118 -1.60 7.28 -19.44
N GLU A 119 -1.53 5.95 -19.45
CA GLU A 119 -2.59 5.05 -19.93
C GLU A 119 -3.86 5.08 -19.08
N GLN A 120 -3.76 5.58 -17.85
CA GLN A 120 -4.90 5.73 -16.93
C GLN A 120 -5.63 7.06 -17.12
N LEU A 121 -5.10 7.96 -17.94
CA LEU A 121 -5.54 9.34 -18.08
C LEU A 121 -6.29 9.57 -19.37
N THR A 122 -7.42 10.27 -19.29
CA THR A 122 -8.12 10.83 -20.45
C THR A 122 -8.45 12.28 -20.19
N ARG A 123 -8.19 13.15 -21.15
CA ARG A 123 -8.59 14.57 -21.06
C ARG A 123 -10.04 14.73 -21.46
N THR A 124 -10.80 15.47 -20.68
CA THR A 124 -12.15 15.89 -21.03
C THR A 124 -12.11 17.13 -21.93
N GLU A 125 -13.23 17.48 -22.56
CA GLU A 125 -13.37 18.70 -23.36
C GLU A 125 -13.11 19.97 -22.54
N SER A 126 -13.42 19.95 -21.22
CA SER A 126 -13.15 21.05 -20.31
C SER A 126 -11.66 21.15 -19.89
N GLY A 127 -10.81 20.19 -20.32
CA GLY A 127 -9.41 20.13 -19.94
C GLY A 127 -9.12 19.40 -18.64
N ASP A 128 -10.15 18.95 -17.91
CA ASP A 128 -9.98 18.14 -16.70
C ASP A 128 -9.47 16.74 -17.06
N PHE A 129 -8.99 16.02 -16.06
CA PHE A 129 -8.58 14.63 -16.20
C PHE A 129 -9.70 13.68 -15.78
N LEU A 130 -9.96 12.68 -16.59
CA LEU A 130 -10.69 11.48 -16.21
C LEU A 130 -9.67 10.37 -15.96
N VAL A 131 -9.53 9.96 -14.71
CA VAL A 131 -8.56 8.96 -14.28
C VAL A 131 -9.26 7.64 -14.04
N GLN A 132 -8.82 6.56 -14.71
CA GLN A 132 -9.29 5.21 -14.48
C GLN A 132 -8.17 4.37 -13.88
N ALA A 133 -8.31 4.00 -12.60
CA ALA A 133 -7.30 3.28 -11.86
C ALA A 133 -7.91 2.18 -10.97
N ALA A 134 -7.04 1.33 -10.43
CA ALA A 134 -7.43 0.29 -9.50
C ALA A 134 -6.45 0.27 -8.32
N PHE A 135 -6.96 0.53 -7.12
CA PHE A 135 -6.16 0.52 -5.91
C PHE A 135 -6.72 -0.45 -4.88
N MET A 136 -5.87 -0.88 -3.96
CA MET A 136 -6.31 -1.72 -2.85
C MET A 136 -7.37 -1.00 -2.01
N PRO A 137 -8.46 -1.69 -1.62
CA PRO A 137 -9.49 -1.09 -0.79
C PRO A 137 -8.96 -0.74 0.60
N GLY A 138 -9.57 0.25 1.23
CA GLY A 138 -9.27 0.65 2.61
C GLY A 138 -9.24 2.16 2.81
N GLU A 139 -9.00 2.56 4.04
CA GLU A 139 -8.93 3.97 4.46
C GLU A 139 -7.89 4.78 3.69
N TRP A 140 -6.80 4.12 3.26
CA TRP A 140 -5.77 4.77 2.44
C TRP A 140 -6.33 5.29 1.13
N LEU A 141 -7.19 4.54 0.43
CA LEU A 141 -7.77 4.97 -0.85
C LEU A 141 -8.66 6.22 -0.65
N ILE A 142 -9.47 6.23 0.41
CA ILE A 142 -10.30 7.40 0.75
C ILE A 142 -9.43 8.61 1.07
N SER A 143 -8.41 8.42 1.91
CA SER A 143 -7.45 9.48 2.27
C SER A 143 -6.69 10.01 1.06
N PHE A 144 -6.30 9.14 0.14
CA PHE A 144 -5.66 9.51 -1.11
C PHE A 144 -6.56 10.41 -1.96
N ILE A 145 -7.84 10.03 -2.15
CA ILE A 145 -8.81 10.83 -2.90
C ILE A 145 -9.04 12.19 -2.21
N LEU A 146 -9.24 12.19 -0.90
CA LEU A 146 -9.43 13.41 -0.12
C LEU A 146 -8.22 14.34 -0.13
N SER A 147 -7.03 13.83 -0.35
CA SER A 147 -5.81 14.63 -0.45
C SER A 147 -5.78 15.56 -1.68
N TYR A 148 -6.62 15.32 -2.66
CA TYR A 148 -6.87 16.27 -3.77
C TYR A 148 -7.78 17.43 -3.39
N GLY A 149 -8.35 17.42 -2.19
CA GLY A 149 -9.27 18.45 -1.71
C GLY A 149 -10.53 18.56 -2.58
N ALA A 150 -10.90 19.79 -2.92
CA ALA A 150 -12.07 20.07 -3.76
C ALA A 150 -11.84 19.83 -5.26
N HIS A 151 -10.61 19.43 -5.65
CA HIS A 151 -10.23 19.32 -7.06
C HIS A 151 -10.46 17.91 -7.63
N ALA A 152 -10.88 16.93 -6.83
CA ALA A 152 -11.18 15.59 -7.30
C ALA A 152 -12.57 15.13 -6.90
N LYS A 153 -13.23 14.44 -7.82
CA LYS A 153 -14.57 13.86 -7.60
C LYS A 153 -14.55 12.40 -8.06
N VAL A 154 -15.06 11.51 -7.21
CA VAL A 154 -15.33 10.11 -7.59
C VAL A 154 -16.53 10.09 -8.54
N VAL A 155 -16.32 9.59 -9.75
CA VAL A 155 -17.38 9.37 -10.74
C VAL A 155 -17.97 7.97 -10.54
N GLU A 156 -17.09 6.97 -10.40
CA GLU A 156 -17.44 5.56 -10.20
C GLU A 156 -16.41 4.89 -9.28
N PRO A 157 -16.80 3.85 -8.52
CA PRO A 157 -18.17 3.38 -8.29
C PRO A 157 -18.90 4.24 -7.24
N LYS A 158 -20.23 4.21 -7.26
CA LYS A 158 -21.06 4.95 -6.28
C LYS A 158 -20.70 4.61 -4.84
N ALA A 159 -20.40 3.34 -4.55
CA ALA A 159 -20.02 2.90 -3.20
C ALA A 159 -18.78 3.64 -2.67
N LEU A 160 -17.79 3.91 -3.53
CA LEU A 160 -16.60 4.68 -3.17
C LEU A 160 -16.94 6.16 -2.97
N ALA A 161 -17.79 6.74 -3.84
CA ALA A 161 -18.25 8.12 -3.68
C ALA A 161 -19.00 8.30 -2.36
N ASP A 162 -19.86 7.35 -1.99
CA ASP A 162 -20.59 7.37 -0.72
C ASP A 162 -19.65 7.21 0.48
N ALA A 163 -18.60 6.41 0.37
CA ALA A 163 -17.57 6.28 1.41
C ALA A 163 -16.79 7.58 1.61
N VAL A 164 -16.38 8.24 0.53
CA VAL A 164 -15.74 9.57 0.59
C VAL A 164 -16.66 10.60 1.21
N ARG A 165 -17.95 10.60 0.86
CA ARG A 165 -18.94 11.53 1.45
C ARG A 165 -19.07 11.34 2.97
N ARG A 166 -19.19 10.09 3.44
CA ARG A 166 -19.24 9.80 4.89
C ARG A 166 -17.99 10.30 5.61
N GLU A 167 -16.82 10.18 5.00
CA GLU A 167 -15.58 10.68 5.61
C GLU A 167 -15.54 12.20 5.65
N LEU A 168 -16.00 12.89 4.59
CA LEU A 168 -16.15 14.35 4.59
C LEU A 168 -17.12 14.85 5.68
N GLU A 169 -18.20 14.14 5.95
CA GLU A 169 -19.13 14.46 7.05
C GLU A 169 -18.44 14.37 8.40
N LYS A 170 -17.64 13.33 8.65
CA LYS A 170 -16.83 13.19 9.88
C LYS A 170 -15.81 14.33 10.00
N ILE A 171 -15.08 14.62 8.92
CA ILE A 171 -14.12 15.73 8.89
C ILE A 171 -14.82 17.05 9.18
N SER A 172 -15.94 17.33 8.50
CA SER A 172 -16.73 18.53 8.75
C SER A 172 -17.19 18.67 10.20
N ALA A 173 -17.54 17.55 10.84
CA ALA A 173 -17.95 17.55 12.24
C ALA A 173 -16.83 17.96 13.21
N LEU A 174 -15.56 17.68 12.87
CA LEU A 174 -14.41 18.07 13.69
C LEU A 174 -14.16 19.59 13.70
N TYR A 175 -14.64 20.31 12.68
CA TYR A 175 -14.43 21.76 12.51
C TYR A 175 -15.71 22.58 12.75
N LYS A 176 -16.82 21.96 13.15
CA LYS A 176 -17.99 22.68 13.62
C LYS A 176 -17.75 23.08 15.07
N THR A 177 -17.50 24.35 15.27
CA THR A 177 -17.42 25.02 16.58
C THR A 177 -18.81 25.24 17.14
#